data_9b0d9b43d056eec661c43a85b48013b4
#
_entry.id   9b0d9b43d056eec661c43a85b48013b4
#
_cell.length_a   1.000
_cell.length_b   1.000
_cell.length_c   1.000
_cell.angle_alpha   90.00
_cell.angle_beta   90.00
_cell.angle_gamma   90.00
#
_symmetry.space_group_name_H-M   'P 1'
#
loop_
_entity.id
_entity.type
_entity.pdbx_description
1 polymer ?
#
loop_
_entity_poly.entity_id
_entity_poly.type
_entity_poly.pdbx_seq_one_letter_code
_entity_poly.pdbx_strand_id
1 'polypeptide(L)'
;MSGKLNNKVALILGAAGKDNMGQVMARRFAQEGAKIVVAGRNEDSLKEISSEVGGDYAVCDITKKEYIDAMTSKAVDLHGKLDIGIQATGWGYLSPFLESTEEDLVKIMNLQFKGPYQFFQSCIPAMKEGGNIIQISSATATIMLDNHAAYMGTKAGIDHVIRTIANEFGEKGIRANSISPGLTATPMTSDAMAAPGLEDAFKKEYPLGRIGTSEDVAAAAVFLCSDECFLSGQNLQVNGGLTLRRNPRSHEIDASVAAAVAKLEGN
;
A
#
# COMPACT_ATOMS: atom_id res chain seq x y z
N MET A 1 27.30 6.26 -7.07
CA MET A 1 26.21 6.22 -8.09
C MET A 1 25.07 7.04 -7.51
N SER A 2 24.45 7.95 -8.28
CA SER A 2 23.23 8.64 -7.84
C SER A 2 22.11 7.61 -7.69
N GLY A 3 21.25 7.75 -6.66
CA GLY A 3 20.11 6.88 -6.47
C GLY A 3 19.08 6.99 -7.61
N LYS A 4 18.23 5.99 -7.78
CA LYS A 4 17.23 5.92 -8.87
C LYS A 4 16.15 6.99 -8.81
N LEU A 5 15.98 7.65 -7.67
CA LEU A 5 14.97 8.69 -7.43
C LEU A 5 15.57 10.04 -7.10
N ASN A 6 16.83 10.28 -7.54
CA ASN A 6 17.56 11.48 -7.22
C ASN A 6 16.80 12.77 -7.62
N ASN A 7 16.67 13.71 -6.69
CA ASN A 7 15.93 14.97 -6.83
C ASN A 7 14.41 14.85 -7.07
N LYS A 8 13.81 13.66 -6.99
CA LYS A 8 12.36 13.51 -7.03
C LYS A 8 11.73 13.83 -5.66
N VAL A 9 10.56 14.43 -5.66
CA VAL A 9 9.77 14.73 -4.46
C VAL A 9 8.67 13.68 -4.34
N ALA A 10 8.68 12.91 -3.25
CA ALA A 10 7.75 11.84 -2.99
C ALA A 10 6.85 12.14 -1.78
N LEU A 11 5.54 12.15 -2.00
CA LEU A 11 4.50 12.21 -0.97
C LEU A 11 3.97 10.80 -0.69
N ILE A 12 4.19 10.30 0.54
CA ILE A 12 3.84 8.93 0.94
C ILE A 12 2.77 8.98 2.02
N LEU A 13 1.51 8.73 1.63
CA LEU A 13 0.37 8.68 2.53
C LEU A 13 0.18 7.26 3.07
N GLY A 14 0.11 7.12 4.40
CA GLY A 14 0.03 5.84 5.10
C GLY A 14 1.30 5.47 5.86
N ALA A 15 2.15 6.44 6.20
CA ALA A 15 3.41 6.24 6.89
C ALA A 15 3.35 6.52 8.42
N ALA A 16 2.14 6.58 9.01
CA ALA A 16 1.97 6.94 10.42
C ALA A 16 1.98 5.75 11.40
N GLY A 17 2.28 4.55 10.96
CA GLY A 17 2.47 3.37 11.81
C GLY A 17 3.94 2.97 11.87
N LYS A 18 4.46 2.73 13.07
CA LYS A 18 5.85 2.32 13.25
C LYS A 18 6.17 1.08 12.40
N ASP A 19 7.23 1.16 11.61
CA ASP A 19 7.73 0.10 10.72
C ASP A 19 6.70 -0.49 9.73
N ASN A 20 5.65 0.28 9.45
CA ASN A 20 4.70 -0.11 8.42
C ASN A 20 5.28 0.06 7.01
N MET A 21 4.57 -0.46 6.01
CA MET A 21 4.99 -0.44 4.61
C MET A 21 5.27 0.98 4.10
N GLY A 22 4.49 2.00 4.55
CA GLY A 22 4.72 3.40 4.20
C GLY A 22 6.06 3.93 4.71
N GLN A 23 6.43 3.59 5.95
CA GLN A 23 7.74 3.99 6.52
C GLN A 23 8.90 3.25 5.84
N VAL A 24 8.75 1.96 5.54
CA VAL A 24 9.78 1.20 4.81
C VAL A 24 10.00 1.79 3.41
N MET A 25 8.93 2.16 2.70
CA MET A 25 9.04 2.87 1.43
C MET A 25 9.72 4.24 1.59
N ALA A 26 9.39 5.01 2.63
CA ALA A 26 10.01 6.31 2.89
C ALA A 26 11.53 6.18 3.08
N ARG A 27 12.00 5.23 3.90
CA ARG A 27 13.43 4.94 4.08
C ARG A 27 14.10 4.56 2.77
N ARG A 28 13.49 3.64 2.02
CA ARG A 28 14.07 3.18 0.75
C ARG A 28 14.12 4.30 -0.29
N PHE A 29 13.10 5.12 -0.41
CA PHE A 29 13.06 6.25 -1.34
C PHE A 29 14.09 7.33 -0.99
N ALA A 30 14.28 7.62 0.31
CA ALA A 30 15.34 8.52 0.78
C ALA A 30 16.73 7.99 0.42
N GLN A 31 17.00 6.69 0.60
CA GLN A 31 18.23 6.03 0.20
C GLN A 31 18.48 6.13 -1.31
N GLU A 32 17.43 6.16 -2.11
CA GLU A 32 17.48 6.37 -3.57
C GLU A 32 17.55 7.85 -3.98
N GLY A 33 17.67 8.77 -3.02
CA GLY A 33 17.90 10.19 -3.27
C GLY A 33 16.64 11.05 -3.43
N ALA A 34 15.46 10.53 -3.11
CA ALA A 34 14.22 11.30 -3.11
C ALA A 34 14.12 12.23 -1.89
N LYS A 35 13.48 13.38 -2.06
CA LYS A 35 12.98 14.23 -0.98
C LYS A 35 11.64 13.68 -0.53
N ILE A 36 11.47 13.45 0.77
CA ILE A 36 10.34 12.71 1.32
C ILE A 36 9.39 13.63 2.09
N VAL A 37 8.10 13.52 1.81
CA VAL A 37 7.03 14.01 2.68
C VAL A 37 6.17 12.82 3.09
N VAL A 38 6.21 12.45 4.37
CA VAL A 38 5.39 11.36 4.92
C VAL A 38 4.07 11.89 5.45
N ALA A 39 2.98 11.13 5.31
CA ALA A 39 1.68 11.57 5.77
C ALA A 39 0.85 10.43 6.40
N GLY A 40 -0.05 10.83 7.30
CA GLY A 40 -0.96 9.96 8.03
C GLY A 40 -1.53 10.63 9.27
N ARG A 41 -2.14 9.88 10.19
CA ARG A 41 -2.90 10.42 11.32
C ARG A 41 -2.09 10.61 12.61
N ASN A 42 -1.08 9.78 12.85
CA ASN A 42 -0.27 9.82 14.07
C ASN A 42 0.93 10.76 13.87
N GLU A 43 0.82 11.97 14.39
CA GLU A 43 1.82 13.03 14.23
C GLU A 43 3.18 12.65 14.82
N ASP A 44 3.21 12.03 16.00
CA ASP A 44 4.48 11.67 16.65
C ASP A 44 5.27 10.64 15.83
N SER A 45 4.60 9.61 15.33
CA SER A 45 5.22 8.63 14.43
C SER A 45 5.69 9.26 13.11
N LEU A 46 4.96 10.26 12.59
CA LEU A 46 5.38 11.00 11.40
C LEU A 46 6.61 11.86 11.66
N LYS A 47 6.71 12.52 12.81
CA LYS A 47 7.90 13.29 13.25
C LYS A 47 9.13 12.39 13.35
N GLU A 48 8.98 11.20 13.95
CA GLU A 48 10.07 10.24 14.08
C GLU A 48 10.60 9.83 12.69
N ILE A 49 9.75 9.33 11.81
CA ILE A 49 10.18 8.86 10.50
C ILE A 49 10.68 10.00 9.60
N SER A 50 10.05 11.19 9.63
CA SER A 50 10.53 12.33 8.85
C SER A 50 11.93 12.76 9.27
N SER A 51 12.22 12.79 10.57
CA SER A 51 13.55 13.06 11.10
C SER A 51 14.57 12.00 10.69
N GLU A 52 14.18 10.73 10.74
CA GLU A 52 15.05 9.60 10.36
C GLU A 52 15.49 9.67 8.89
N VAL A 53 14.54 10.01 8.00
CA VAL A 53 14.82 10.05 6.54
C VAL A 53 15.30 11.43 6.04
N GLY A 54 15.44 12.40 6.94
CA GLY A 54 15.80 13.78 6.57
C GLY A 54 14.73 14.45 5.69
N GLY A 55 13.46 14.14 5.92
CA GLY A 55 12.32 14.63 5.16
C GLY A 55 11.35 15.48 5.99
N ASP A 56 10.16 15.66 5.46
CA ASP A 56 9.08 16.43 6.06
C ASP A 56 7.85 15.54 6.33
N TYR A 57 6.86 16.06 7.08
CA TYR A 57 5.62 15.34 7.34
C TYR A 57 4.38 16.23 7.21
N ALA A 58 3.22 15.60 7.01
CA ALA A 58 1.92 16.24 7.08
C ALA A 58 0.91 15.34 7.79
N VAL A 59 0.14 15.90 8.75
CA VAL A 59 -0.98 15.16 9.35
C VAL A 59 -2.12 15.10 8.36
N CYS A 60 -2.62 13.89 8.06
CA CYS A 60 -3.68 13.69 7.09
C CYS A 60 -4.62 12.55 7.50
N ASP A 61 -5.91 12.86 7.58
CA ASP A 61 -6.98 11.87 7.54
C ASP A 61 -7.49 11.76 6.09
N ILE A 62 -7.20 10.65 5.45
CA ILE A 62 -7.56 10.41 4.03
C ILE A 62 -9.08 10.45 3.77
N THR A 63 -9.91 10.34 4.80
CA THR A 63 -11.37 10.43 4.67
C THR A 63 -11.88 11.85 4.52
N LYS A 64 -11.00 12.86 4.73
CA LYS A 64 -11.28 14.29 4.73
C LYS A 64 -10.49 15.00 3.64
N LYS A 65 -11.21 15.54 2.64
CA LYS A 65 -10.59 16.15 1.47
C LYS A 65 -9.70 17.34 1.81
N GLU A 66 -10.11 18.16 2.76
CA GLU A 66 -9.35 19.34 3.22
C GLU A 66 -7.95 18.98 3.75
N TYR A 67 -7.80 17.83 4.43
CA TYR A 67 -6.49 17.36 4.88
C TYR A 67 -5.63 16.84 3.71
N ILE A 68 -6.28 16.21 2.72
CA ILE A 68 -5.58 15.72 1.51
C ILE A 68 -5.02 16.90 0.74
N ASP A 69 -5.83 17.95 0.50
CA ASP A 69 -5.41 19.12 -0.25
C ASP A 69 -4.31 19.90 0.50
N ALA A 70 -4.45 20.07 1.81
CA ALA A 70 -3.44 20.73 2.64
C ALA A 70 -2.09 19.97 2.64
N MET A 71 -2.12 18.64 2.72
CA MET A 71 -0.93 17.79 2.65
C MET A 71 -0.22 17.93 1.30
N THR A 72 -0.96 17.88 0.20
CA THR A 72 -0.40 18.01 -1.15
C THR A 72 0.18 19.41 -1.37
N SER A 73 -0.53 20.46 -0.96
CA SER A 73 -0.03 21.84 -1.01
C SER A 73 1.26 21.99 -0.21
N LYS A 74 1.29 21.45 1.02
CA LYS A 74 2.50 21.48 1.87
C LYS A 74 3.72 20.86 1.16
N ALA A 75 3.54 19.71 0.49
CA ALA A 75 4.63 19.06 -0.24
C ALA A 75 5.17 19.95 -1.38
N VAL A 76 4.27 20.62 -2.12
CA VAL A 76 4.64 21.57 -3.18
C VAL A 76 5.30 22.83 -2.62
N ASP A 77 4.77 23.39 -1.53
CA ASP A 77 5.32 24.61 -0.91
C ASP A 77 6.74 24.39 -0.37
N LEU A 78 7.01 23.21 0.18
CA LEU A 78 8.32 22.86 0.71
C LEU A 78 9.38 22.60 -0.39
N HIS A 79 8.97 21.99 -1.50
CA HIS A 79 9.91 21.45 -2.49
C HIS A 79 9.73 22.00 -3.90
N GLY A 80 8.73 22.86 -4.13
CA GLY A 80 8.43 23.50 -5.42
C GLY A 80 7.72 22.62 -6.45
N LYS A 81 7.60 21.30 -6.21
CA LYS A 81 7.00 20.31 -7.12
C LYS A 81 6.53 19.07 -6.38
N LEU A 82 5.79 18.21 -7.10
CA LEU A 82 5.48 16.84 -6.70
C LEU A 82 5.77 15.91 -7.88
N ASP A 83 6.62 14.90 -7.69
CA ASP A 83 6.96 13.91 -8.71
C ASP A 83 6.31 12.55 -8.45
N ILE A 84 6.07 12.20 -7.18
CA ILE A 84 5.60 10.86 -6.78
C ILE A 84 4.52 11.00 -5.71
N GLY A 85 3.35 10.38 -5.95
CA GLY A 85 2.28 10.23 -4.97
C GLY A 85 2.02 8.76 -4.67
N ILE A 86 2.25 8.33 -3.43
CA ILE A 86 2.02 6.93 -2.99
C ILE A 86 0.88 6.88 -1.98
N GLN A 87 -0.14 6.08 -2.29
CA GLN A 87 -1.24 5.77 -1.40
C GLN A 87 -1.02 4.37 -0.80
N ALA A 88 -0.72 4.31 0.51
CA ALA A 88 -0.44 3.09 1.26
C ALA A 88 -1.35 2.92 2.49
N THR A 89 -2.45 3.68 2.58
CA THR A 89 -3.43 3.48 3.66
C THR A 89 -4.32 2.28 3.38
N GLY A 90 -4.77 1.62 4.44
CA GLY A 90 -5.70 0.53 4.33
C GLY A 90 -6.23 0.08 5.69
N TRP A 91 -7.24 -0.77 5.65
CA TRP A 91 -7.81 -1.46 6.80
C TRP A 91 -8.12 -2.90 6.40
N GLY A 92 -7.46 -3.86 7.04
CA GLY A 92 -7.64 -5.30 6.78
C GLY A 92 -8.96 -5.84 7.32
N TYR A 93 -10.08 -5.27 6.86
CA TYR A 93 -11.42 -5.65 7.31
C TYR A 93 -11.78 -7.05 6.88
N LEU A 94 -12.11 -7.89 7.86
CA LEU A 94 -12.61 -9.27 7.70
C LEU A 94 -13.98 -9.38 8.36
N SER A 95 -14.98 -9.82 7.61
CA SER A 95 -16.32 -10.12 8.10
C SER A 95 -17.02 -11.12 7.16
N PRO A 96 -17.78 -12.07 7.68
CA PRO A 96 -18.66 -12.90 6.85
C PRO A 96 -19.53 -11.99 5.95
N PHE A 97 -19.76 -12.40 4.71
CA PHE A 97 -20.44 -11.56 3.72
C PHE A 97 -21.82 -11.04 4.20
N LEU A 98 -22.60 -11.89 4.86
CA LEU A 98 -23.94 -11.54 5.34
C LEU A 98 -23.93 -10.71 6.64
N GLU A 99 -22.79 -10.55 7.30
CA GLU A 99 -22.64 -9.84 8.57
C GLU A 99 -22.03 -8.45 8.42
N SER A 100 -21.54 -8.11 7.22
CA SER A 100 -20.99 -6.76 6.95
C SER A 100 -22.09 -5.72 7.06
N THR A 101 -21.91 -4.74 7.94
CA THR A 101 -22.88 -3.68 8.18
C THR A 101 -22.74 -2.54 7.17
N GLU A 102 -23.80 -1.71 7.03
CA GLU A 102 -23.72 -0.49 6.23
C GLU A 102 -22.63 0.45 6.74
N GLU A 103 -22.46 0.56 8.06
CA GLU A 103 -21.42 1.39 8.68
C GLU A 103 -20.02 0.92 8.26
N ASP A 104 -19.76 -0.38 8.29
CA ASP A 104 -18.50 -0.97 7.86
C ASP A 104 -18.24 -0.71 6.37
N LEU A 105 -19.26 -0.87 5.54
CA LEU A 105 -19.17 -0.63 4.10
C LEU A 105 -18.88 0.85 3.81
N VAL A 106 -19.56 1.78 4.47
CA VAL A 106 -19.29 3.22 4.34
C VAL A 106 -17.87 3.55 4.80
N LYS A 107 -17.44 3.00 5.93
CA LYS A 107 -16.10 3.22 6.48
C LYS A 107 -15.00 2.73 5.55
N ILE A 108 -15.11 1.51 5.05
CA ILE A 108 -14.08 0.94 4.15
C ILE A 108 -14.07 1.65 2.79
N MET A 109 -15.25 2.01 2.25
CA MET A 109 -15.37 2.79 1.01
C MET A 109 -14.74 4.17 1.16
N ASN A 110 -14.99 4.88 2.26
CA ASN A 110 -14.37 6.19 2.51
C ASN A 110 -12.85 6.08 2.61
N LEU A 111 -12.33 5.05 3.31
CA LEU A 111 -10.91 4.86 3.54
C LEU A 111 -10.16 4.34 2.31
N GLN A 112 -10.73 3.37 1.56
CA GLN A 112 -9.99 2.60 0.55
C GLN A 112 -10.43 2.85 -0.89
N PHE A 113 -11.48 3.65 -1.11
CA PHE A 113 -11.91 4.03 -2.45
C PHE A 113 -12.03 5.56 -2.60
N LYS A 114 -12.93 6.22 -1.85
CA LYS A 114 -13.15 7.67 -1.95
C LYS A 114 -11.89 8.46 -1.58
N GLY A 115 -11.26 8.13 -0.45
CA GLY A 115 -10.04 8.81 0.00
C GLY A 115 -8.89 8.70 -0.99
N PRO A 116 -8.50 7.49 -1.44
CA PRO A 116 -7.52 7.32 -2.51
C PRO A 116 -7.85 8.08 -3.79
N TYR A 117 -9.10 8.02 -4.23
CA TYR A 117 -9.55 8.78 -5.39
C TYR A 117 -9.29 10.29 -5.23
N GLN A 118 -9.67 10.87 -4.09
CA GLN A 118 -9.44 12.28 -3.77
C GLN A 118 -7.94 12.61 -3.63
N PHE A 119 -7.13 11.69 -3.11
CA PHE A 119 -5.68 11.83 -3.07
C PHE A 119 -5.08 11.95 -4.46
N PHE A 120 -5.48 11.11 -5.40
CA PHE A 120 -5.02 11.21 -6.78
C PHE A 120 -5.47 12.50 -7.45
N GLN A 121 -6.72 12.93 -7.20
CA GLN A 121 -7.22 14.23 -7.69
C GLN A 121 -6.41 15.42 -7.17
N SER A 122 -5.86 15.32 -5.97
CA SER A 122 -5.01 16.38 -5.38
C SER A 122 -3.57 16.33 -5.93
N CYS A 123 -3.00 15.12 -6.11
CA CYS A 123 -1.62 14.96 -6.59
C CYS A 123 -1.45 15.32 -8.07
N ILE A 124 -2.37 14.90 -8.94
CA ILE A 124 -2.24 15.05 -10.40
C ILE A 124 -2.00 16.50 -10.84
N PRO A 125 -2.76 17.51 -10.38
CA PRO A 125 -2.51 18.90 -10.74
C PRO A 125 -1.18 19.46 -10.23
N ALA A 126 -0.61 18.86 -9.18
CA ALA A 126 0.69 19.24 -8.61
C ALA A 126 1.87 18.66 -9.41
N MET A 127 1.65 17.66 -10.25
CA MET A 127 2.64 16.99 -11.11
C MET A 127 2.78 17.71 -12.46
N LYS A 128 3.30 18.95 -12.45
CA LYS A 128 3.34 19.83 -13.63
C LYS A 128 4.28 19.35 -14.74
N GLU A 129 5.29 18.59 -14.40
CA GLU A 129 6.32 18.07 -15.33
C GLU A 129 6.21 16.54 -15.50
N GLY A 130 5.01 16.00 -15.34
CA GLY A 130 4.79 14.55 -15.25
C GLY A 130 5.00 14.02 -13.83
N GLY A 131 4.85 12.70 -13.65
CA GLY A 131 4.99 12.11 -12.33
C GLY A 131 4.53 10.65 -12.25
N ASN A 132 4.49 10.14 -11.03
CA ASN A 132 4.14 8.75 -10.75
C ASN A 132 3.10 8.65 -9.64
N ILE A 133 1.99 8.01 -9.92
CA ILE A 133 0.97 7.62 -8.94
C ILE A 133 1.13 6.13 -8.65
N ILE A 134 1.28 5.79 -7.37
CA ILE A 134 1.34 4.40 -6.90
C ILE A 134 0.22 4.14 -5.89
N GLN A 135 -0.58 3.11 -6.18
CA GLN A 135 -1.58 2.54 -5.29
C GLN A 135 -1.06 1.24 -4.68
N ILE A 136 -1.02 1.14 -3.36
CA ILE A 136 -0.83 -0.15 -2.71
C ILE A 136 -2.19 -0.87 -2.68
N SER A 137 -2.30 -1.86 -3.56
CA SER A 137 -3.46 -2.72 -3.72
C SER A 137 -3.33 -4.00 -2.88
N SER A 138 -3.76 -5.14 -3.41
CA SER A 138 -3.66 -6.45 -2.78
C SER A 138 -3.78 -7.56 -3.84
N ALA A 139 -3.14 -8.69 -3.64
CA ALA A 139 -3.39 -9.91 -4.42
C ALA A 139 -4.87 -10.30 -4.38
N THR A 140 -5.57 -9.97 -3.29
CA THR A 140 -7.01 -10.25 -3.13
C THR A 140 -7.91 -9.37 -4.00
N ALA A 141 -7.37 -8.38 -4.72
CA ALA A 141 -8.10 -7.71 -5.80
C ALA A 141 -8.36 -8.67 -7.00
N THR A 142 -7.63 -9.77 -7.10
CA THR A 142 -7.73 -10.75 -8.19
C THR A 142 -8.05 -12.17 -7.72
N ILE A 143 -7.49 -12.62 -6.60
CA ILE A 143 -7.77 -13.94 -6.01
C ILE A 143 -8.57 -13.81 -4.72
N MET A 144 -9.43 -14.78 -4.47
CA MET A 144 -10.36 -14.73 -3.33
C MET A 144 -9.69 -15.05 -2.00
N LEU A 145 -10.14 -14.40 -0.94
CA LEU A 145 -9.92 -14.74 0.45
C LEU A 145 -11.28 -14.75 1.16
N ASP A 146 -11.54 -15.76 1.98
CA ASP A 146 -12.80 -15.86 2.71
C ASP A 146 -12.99 -14.67 3.66
N ASN A 147 -14.22 -14.24 3.86
CA ASN A 147 -14.63 -13.14 4.75
C ASN A 147 -14.01 -11.77 4.42
N HIS A 148 -13.58 -11.55 3.18
CA HIS A 148 -12.83 -10.34 2.79
C HIS A 148 -13.51 -9.53 1.68
N ALA A 149 -14.81 -9.74 1.42
CA ALA A 149 -15.52 -9.23 0.25
C ALA A 149 -15.44 -7.70 0.08
N ALA A 150 -15.75 -6.94 1.13
CA ALA A 150 -15.74 -5.47 1.06
C ALA A 150 -14.33 -4.90 0.78
N TYR A 151 -13.31 -5.47 1.42
CA TYR A 151 -11.92 -5.12 1.16
C TYR A 151 -11.52 -5.41 -0.28
N MET A 152 -11.79 -6.63 -0.76
CA MET A 152 -11.46 -7.04 -2.13
C MET A 152 -12.14 -6.16 -3.16
N GLY A 153 -13.42 -5.83 -2.95
CA GLY A 153 -14.19 -4.94 -3.83
C GLY A 153 -13.58 -3.54 -3.93
N THR A 154 -13.14 -2.96 -2.79
CA THR A 154 -12.49 -1.63 -2.81
C THR A 154 -11.14 -1.66 -3.52
N LYS A 155 -10.34 -2.71 -3.30
CA LYS A 155 -9.03 -2.86 -3.95
C LYS A 155 -9.16 -3.08 -5.47
N ALA A 156 -10.09 -3.91 -5.91
CA ALA A 156 -10.36 -4.10 -7.34
C ALA A 156 -10.88 -2.82 -7.99
N GLY A 157 -11.79 -2.09 -7.31
CA GLY A 157 -12.33 -0.82 -7.81
C GLY A 157 -11.26 0.25 -7.98
N ILE A 158 -10.39 0.45 -6.97
CA ILE A 158 -9.35 1.47 -7.07
C ILE A 158 -8.26 1.11 -8.07
N ASP A 159 -7.98 -0.17 -8.31
CA ASP A 159 -7.07 -0.61 -9.38
C ASP A 159 -7.60 -0.22 -10.77
N HIS A 160 -8.92 -0.23 -10.94
CA HIS A 160 -9.52 0.26 -12.19
C HIS A 160 -9.37 1.78 -12.34
N VAL A 161 -9.50 2.54 -11.25
CA VAL A 161 -9.25 4.00 -11.23
C VAL A 161 -7.80 4.31 -11.64
N ILE A 162 -6.82 3.53 -11.19
CA ILE A 162 -5.41 3.65 -11.61
C ILE A 162 -5.24 3.51 -13.12
N ARG A 163 -5.95 2.57 -13.76
CA ARG A 163 -5.94 2.43 -15.22
C ARG A 163 -6.52 3.64 -15.93
N THR A 164 -7.59 4.22 -15.37
CA THR A 164 -8.20 5.45 -15.89
C THR A 164 -7.22 6.62 -15.81
N ILE A 165 -6.55 6.81 -14.67
CA ILE A 165 -5.52 7.85 -14.50
C ILE A 165 -4.39 7.68 -15.51
N ALA A 166 -3.88 6.46 -15.67
CA ALA A 166 -2.83 6.16 -16.63
C ALA A 166 -3.20 6.52 -18.08
N ASN A 167 -4.47 6.26 -18.44
CA ASN A 167 -5.01 6.57 -19.77
C ASN A 167 -5.24 8.08 -19.98
N GLU A 168 -5.88 8.74 -19.00
CA GLU A 168 -6.28 10.14 -19.14
C GLU A 168 -5.11 11.14 -19.01
N PHE A 169 -4.09 10.80 -18.23
CA PHE A 169 -2.99 11.71 -17.91
C PHE A 169 -1.64 11.26 -18.48
N GLY A 170 -1.61 10.18 -19.29
CA GLY A 170 -0.38 9.68 -19.92
C GLY A 170 0.30 10.72 -20.82
N GLU A 171 -0.46 11.49 -21.61
CA GLU A 171 0.07 12.57 -22.47
C GLU A 171 0.74 13.70 -21.67
N LYS A 172 0.39 13.84 -20.37
CA LYS A 172 1.04 14.78 -19.46
C LYS A 172 2.29 14.20 -18.78
N GLY A 173 2.76 13.04 -19.20
CA GLY A 173 3.90 12.36 -18.60
C GLY A 173 3.61 11.71 -17.22
N ILE A 174 2.33 11.54 -16.86
CA ILE A 174 1.96 10.90 -15.60
C ILE A 174 1.75 9.41 -15.81
N ARG A 175 2.53 8.60 -15.09
CA ARG A 175 2.34 7.15 -15.02
C ARG A 175 1.59 6.78 -13.74
N ALA A 176 0.68 5.83 -13.81
CA ALA A 176 -0.06 5.37 -12.65
C ALA A 176 -0.11 3.84 -12.63
N ASN A 177 0.30 3.25 -11.50
CA ASN A 177 0.36 1.80 -11.35
C ASN A 177 -0.10 1.38 -9.94
N SER A 178 -0.57 0.14 -9.84
CA SER A 178 -0.82 -0.52 -8.55
C SER A 178 0.28 -1.53 -8.24
N ILE A 179 0.55 -1.74 -6.96
CA ILE A 179 1.36 -2.85 -6.44
C ILE A 179 0.44 -3.74 -5.60
N SER A 180 0.39 -5.03 -5.91
CA SER A 180 -0.44 -6.02 -5.22
C SER A 180 0.42 -7.00 -4.41
N PRO A 181 0.66 -6.70 -3.12
CA PRO A 181 1.23 -7.66 -2.19
C PRO A 181 0.28 -8.81 -1.91
N GLY A 182 0.80 -9.96 -1.53
CA GLY A 182 0.05 -11.00 -0.82
C GLY A 182 0.02 -10.75 0.68
N LEU A 183 -0.14 -11.81 1.49
CA LEU A 183 0.10 -11.70 2.93
C LEU A 183 1.55 -11.23 3.13
N THR A 184 1.71 -10.16 3.87
CA THR A 184 2.99 -9.48 4.08
C THR A 184 3.21 -9.28 5.56
N ALA A 185 4.40 -9.57 6.05
CA ALA A 185 4.79 -9.30 7.43
C ALA A 185 4.83 -7.79 7.66
N THR A 186 3.84 -7.27 8.38
CA THR A 186 3.66 -5.84 8.70
C THR A 186 3.01 -5.70 10.08
N PRO A 187 3.08 -4.53 10.73
CA PRO A 187 2.31 -4.29 11.96
C PRO A 187 0.80 -4.52 11.82
N MET A 188 0.24 -4.33 10.62
CA MET A 188 -1.19 -4.59 10.36
C MET A 188 -1.55 -6.08 10.45
N THR A 189 -0.62 -6.96 10.15
CA THR A 189 -0.80 -8.42 10.12
C THR A 189 -0.19 -9.12 11.34
N SER A 190 0.49 -8.38 12.24
CA SER A 190 1.24 -8.94 13.37
C SER A 190 0.39 -9.81 14.29
N ASP A 191 -0.82 -9.35 14.64
CA ASP A 191 -1.71 -10.08 15.53
C ASP A 191 -2.19 -11.40 14.92
N ALA A 192 -2.55 -11.39 13.63
CA ALA A 192 -2.91 -12.60 12.89
C ALA A 192 -1.69 -13.54 12.76
N MET A 193 -0.52 -12.98 12.47
CA MET A 193 0.73 -13.74 12.32
C MET A 193 1.24 -14.35 13.63
N ALA A 194 0.77 -13.85 14.80
CA ALA A 194 1.08 -14.45 16.09
C ALA A 194 0.39 -15.81 16.29
N ALA A 195 -0.65 -16.16 15.51
CA ALA A 195 -1.29 -17.46 15.56
C ALA A 195 -0.36 -18.54 14.99
N PRO A 196 0.06 -19.57 15.79
CA PRO A 196 0.92 -20.64 15.31
C PRO A 196 0.31 -21.34 14.10
N GLY A 197 1.09 -21.59 13.04
CA GLY A 197 0.64 -22.33 11.85
C GLY A 197 -0.14 -21.50 10.82
N LEU A 198 -0.54 -20.26 11.12
CA LEU A 198 -1.19 -19.38 10.13
C LEU A 198 -0.26 -19.07 8.96
N GLU A 199 0.96 -18.63 9.26
CA GLU A 199 1.96 -18.35 8.23
C GLU A 199 2.24 -19.58 7.36
N ASP A 200 2.30 -20.78 7.98
CA ASP A 200 2.56 -22.03 7.25
C ASP A 200 1.40 -22.38 6.29
N ALA A 201 0.15 -22.08 6.65
CA ALA A 201 -0.98 -22.24 5.76
C ALA A 201 -0.84 -21.39 4.50
N PHE A 202 -0.40 -20.14 4.65
CA PHE A 202 -0.17 -19.24 3.51
C PHE A 202 1.07 -19.58 2.70
N LYS A 203 2.21 -19.90 3.35
CA LYS A 203 3.47 -20.26 2.67
C LYS A 203 3.32 -21.36 1.64
N LYS A 204 2.45 -22.35 1.89
CA LYS A 204 2.17 -23.45 0.96
C LYS A 204 1.66 -22.97 -0.40
N GLU A 205 0.96 -21.82 -0.42
CA GLU A 205 0.38 -21.25 -1.64
C GLU A 205 1.35 -20.32 -2.38
N TYR A 206 2.47 -19.95 -1.77
CA TYR A 206 3.49 -19.11 -2.41
C TYR A 206 4.52 -19.96 -3.15
N PRO A 207 4.61 -19.87 -4.49
CA PRO A 207 5.68 -20.56 -5.26
C PRO A 207 7.07 -20.27 -4.76
N LEU A 208 7.36 -19.05 -4.26
CA LEU A 208 8.67 -18.71 -3.68
C LEU A 208 8.86 -19.18 -2.23
N GLY A 209 7.90 -19.91 -1.64
CA GLY A 209 8.03 -20.56 -0.33
C GLY A 209 8.06 -19.62 0.89
N ARG A 210 7.77 -18.34 0.72
CA ARG A 210 7.67 -17.37 1.81
C ARG A 210 6.59 -16.34 1.56
N ILE A 211 6.06 -15.75 2.62
CA ILE A 211 5.23 -14.54 2.52
C ILE A 211 6.08 -13.32 2.14
N GLY A 212 5.42 -12.22 1.74
CA GLY A 212 6.10 -10.98 1.36
C GLY A 212 6.61 -10.18 2.55
N THR A 213 7.50 -9.22 2.27
CA THR A 213 7.95 -8.19 3.21
C THR A 213 7.66 -6.80 2.66
N SER A 214 7.71 -5.78 3.52
CA SER A 214 7.57 -4.38 3.08
C SER A 214 8.70 -3.97 2.13
N GLU A 215 9.88 -4.56 2.26
CA GLU A 215 11.04 -4.32 1.40
C GLU A 215 10.82 -4.83 -0.02
N ASP A 216 10.15 -5.98 -0.20
CA ASP A 216 9.78 -6.48 -1.52
C ASP A 216 8.90 -5.45 -2.27
N VAL A 217 7.93 -4.85 -1.55
CA VAL A 217 7.04 -3.82 -2.08
C VAL A 217 7.79 -2.52 -2.36
N ALA A 218 8.66 -2.09 -1.45
CA ALA A 218 9.45 -0.87 -1.61
C ALA A 218 10.40 -0.95 -2.81
N ALA A 219 11.01 -2.11 -3.07
CA ALA A 219 11.87 -2.33 -4.22
C ALA A 219 11.09 -2.17 -5.55
N ALA A 220 9.88 -2.75 -5.62
CA ALA A 220 9.00 -2.59 -6.78
C ALA A 220 8.54 -1.13 -6.96
N ALA A 221 8.21 -0.43 -5.86
CA ALA A 221 7.80 0.97 -5.90
C ALA A 221 8.94 1.87 -6.41
N VAL A 222 10.18 1.66 -5.99
CA VAL A 222 11.36 2.37 -6.54
C VAL A 222 11.48 2.17 -8.04
N PHE A 223 11.38 0.93 -8.53
CA PHE A 223 11.43 0.64 -9.96
C PHE A 223 10.31 1.38 -10.72
N LEU A 224 9.06 1.28 -10.24
CA LEU A 224 7.93 1.94 -10.90
C LEU A 224 8.06 3.46 -10.94
N CYS A 225 8.71 4.08 -9.95
CA CYS A 225 8.91 5.52 -9.87
C CYS A 225 10.20 6.01 -10.55
N SER A 226 11.09 5.09 -10.98
CA SER A 226 12.32 5.43 -11.68
C SER A 226 12.08 5.84 -13.13
N ASP A 227 13.05 6.54 -13.73
CA ASP A 227 13.00 6.93 -15.14
C ASP A 227 13.24 5.75 -16.09
N GLU A 228 13.73 4.62 -15.58
CA GLU A 228 13.91 3.37 -16.35
C GLU A 228 12.57 2.65 -16.63
N CYS A 229 11.50 3.02 -15.91
CA CYS A 229 10.22 2.32 -15.96
C CYS A 229 9.32 2.86 -17.08
N PHE A 230 8.88 1.99 -17.98
CA PHE A 230 7.90 2.29 -19.05
C PHE A 230 6.51 1.67 -18.78
N LEU A 231 6.23 1.29 -17.52
CA LEU A 231 4.93 0.72 -17.13
C LEU A 231 3.96 1.83 -16.72
N SER A 232 2.74 1.78 -17.25
CA SER A 232 1.61 2.60 -16.83
C SER A 232 0.31 1.80 -16.95
N GLY A 233 -0.63 2.00 -16.02
CA GLY A 233 -1.90 1.29 -15.97
C GLY A 233 -1.79 -0.18 -15.53
N GLN A 234 -0.67 -0.58 -14.94
CA GLN A 234 -0.43 -1.97 -14.57
C GLN A 234 -0.70 -2.21 -13.08
N ASN A 235 -1.08 -3.44 -12.75
CA ASN A 235 -1.13 -3.96 -11.38
C ASN A 235 0.01 -4.97 -11.21
N LEU A 236 1.08 -4.55 -10.56
CA LEU A 236 2.29 -5.35 -10.35
C LEU A 236 2.08 -6.33 -9.18
N GLN A 237 2.09 -7.62 -9.49
CA GLN A 237 1.90 -8.69 -8.51
C GLN A 237 3.21 -8.95 -7.76
N VAL A 238 3.38 -8.30 -6.58
CA VAL A 238 4.56 -8.46 -5.70
C VAL A 238 4.19 -9.40 -4.55
N ASN A 239 3.95 -10.67 -4.88
CA ASN A 239 3.35 -11.65 -3.97
C ASN A 239 3.95 -13.05 -4.08
N GLY A 240 5.20 -13.17 -4.57
CA GLY A 240 5.90 -14.46 -4.63
C GLY A 240 5.21 -15.53 -5.47
N GLY A 241 4.37 -15.12 -6.43
CA GLY A 241 3.61 -16.01 -7.31
C GLY A 241 2.28 -16.50 -6.72
N LEU A 242 1.82 -15.96 -5.58
CA LEU A 242 0.56 -16.35 -4.94
C LEU A 242 -0.63 -16.34 -5.92
N THR A 243 -0.70 -15.34 -6.80
CA THR A 243 -1.80 -15.21 -7.78
C THR A 243 -1.78 -16.25 -8.92
N LEU A 244 -0.73 -17.05 -9.03
CA LEU A 244 -0.72 -18.25 -9.88
C LEU A 244 -1.44 -19.44 -9.24
N ARG A 245 -1.74 -19.32 -7.95
CA ARG A 245 -2.46 -20.30 -7.12
C ARG A 245 -3.69 -19.64 -6.50
N ARG A 246 -3.86 -19.69 -5.17
CA ARG A 246 -4.99 -19.14 -4.43
C ARG A 246 -4.58 -18.78 -3.00
N ASN A 247 -5.42 -18.08 -2.27
CA ASN A 247 -5.29 -18.05 -0.82
C ASN A 247 -5.81 -19.36 -0.19
N PRO A 248 -5.28 -19.77 0.98
CA PRO A 248 -5.86 -20.88 1.73
C PRO A 248 -7.30 -20.54 2.16
N ARG A 249 -8.17 -21.54 2.20
CA ARG A 249 -9.54 -21.41 2.72
C ARG A 249 -9.53 -21.34 4.24
N SER A 250 -10.56 -20.75 4.85
CA SER A 250 -10.65 -20.62 6.31
C SER A 250 -10.41 -21.95 7.04
N HIS A 251 -11.05 -23.04 6.61
CA HIS A 251 -10.87 -24.36 7.24
C HIS A 251 -9.44 -24.93 7.09
N GLU A 252 -8.70 -24.55 6.05
CA GLU A 252 -7.29 -24.97 5.87
C GLU A 252 -6.37 -24.19 6.81
N ILE A 253 -6.68 -22.92 7.06
CA ILE A 253 -5.99 -22.07 8.05
C ILE A 253 -6.24 -22.65 9.44
N ASP A 254 -7.52 -22.92 9.78
CA ASP A 254 -7.92 -23.47 11.08
C ASP A 254 -7.24 -24.82 11.35
N ALA A 255 -7.19 -25.71 10.35
CA ALA A 255 -6.50 -26.99 10.46
C ALA A 255 -4.99 -26.85 10.67
N SER A 256 -4.35 -25.88 10.00
CA SER A 256 -2.92 -25.60 10.18
C SER A 256 -2.61 -25.04 11.57
N VAL A 257 -3.46 -24.14 12.06
CA VAL A 257 -3.33 -23.58 13.42
C VAL A 257 -3.53 -24.68 14.48
N ALA A 258 -4.58 -25.48 14.36
CA ALA A 258 -4.86 -26.58 15.29
C ALA A 258 -3.69 -27.59 15.37
N ALA A 259 -3.13 -27.95 14.21
CA ALA A 259 -1.98 -28.86 14.15
C ALA A 259 -0.71 -28.26 14.77
N ALA A 260 -0.50 -26.95 14.64
CA ALA A 260 0.66 -26.26 15.24
C ALA A 260 0.49 -26.15 16.77
N VAL A 261 -0.69 -25.81 17.26
CA VAL A 261 -1.00 -25.75 18.70
C VAL A 261 -0.82 -27.13 19.35
N ALA A 262 -1.36 -28.20 18.76
CA ALA A 262 -1.22 -29.56 19.30
C ALA A 262 0.26 -30.01 19.41
N LYS A 263 1.13 -29.58 18.51
CA LYS A 263 2.58 -29.84 18.61
C LYS A 263 3.24 -29.09 19.75
N LEU A 264 2.79 -27.88 20.07
CA LEU A 264 3.32 -27.10 21.19
C LEU A 264 2.89 -27.66 22.55
N GLU A 265 1.64 -28.20 22.64
CA GLU A 265 1.10 -28.80 23.86
C GLU A 265 1.61 -30.23 24.13
N GLY A 266 2.06 -30.95 23.09
CA GLY A 266 2.59 -32.31 23.19
C GLY A 266 4.08 -32.42 23.49
N ASN A 267 4.80 -31.27 23.59
CA ASN A 267 6.18 -31.13 24.04
C ASN A 267 6.25 -30.54 25.46
#